data_a1fe2d979056557fd9d1dab513356341
#
_entry.id   a1fe2d979056557fd9d1dab513356341
#
_cell.length_a   1.000
_cell.length_b   1.000
_cell.length_c   1.000
_cell.angle_alpha   90.00
_cell.angle_beta   90.00
_cell.angle_gamma   90.00
#
_symmetry.space_group_name_H-M   'P 1'
#
loop_
_entity.id
_entity.type
_entity.pdbx_description
1 polymer ?
#
loop_
_entity_poly.entity_id
_entity_poly.type
_entity_poly.pdbx_seq_one_letter_code
_entity_poly.pdbx_strand_id
1 'polypeptide(L)'
;MTILSFANIFRFASRCAGIGFLMIWPVISQAADWNIEQLMRGLAQTRSGHASFIEKKFIAILDKPVESTGELYFSAPDRLEKRTLKPKPESMIVNGGELSIERGRHKYRVQLQSYPELAAFIDSIRGTLAGDQKALERSYRLSLDGGAERWTLLLLPLDEKMQGVIKKIRIVGTNDYVRSIEINQADGDSSLMIIEKLATQ
;
A
#
# COMPACT_ATOMS: atom_id res chain seq x y z
N MET A 1 -2.00 -100.46 24.49
CA MET A 1 -3.44 -100.81 24.62
C MET A 1 -4.19 -99.51 24.27
N THR A 2 -4.60 -99.47 23.02
CA THR A 2 -6.00 -99.18 22.61
C THR A 2 -6.43 -97.73 22.78
N ILE A 3 -6.80 -96.97 21.86
CA ILE A 3 -7.66 -96.94 20.69
C ILE A 3 -8.03 -95.47 20.51
N LEU A 4 -7.84 -94.91 19.34
CA LEU A 4 -8.83 -94.28 18.44
C LEU A 4 -9.86 -93.35 19.10
N SER A 5 -10.22 -92.16 18.61
CA SER A 5 -10.76 -91.93 17.27
C SER A 5 -11.32 -90.50 17.13
N PHE A 6 -11.28 -90.00 15.92
CA PHE A 6 -12.22 -89.09 15.20
C PHE A 6 -12.49 -87.63 15.70
N ALA A 7 -12.09 -86.73 14.96
CA ALA A 7 -12.71 -85.97 13.81
C ALA A 7 -13.82 -84.99 14.23
N ASN A 8 -13.68 -83.77 13.96
CA ASN A 8 -14.42 -82.98 12.93
C ASN A 8 -14.16 -81.48 13.08
N ILE A 9 -13.56 -80.88 12.11
CA ILE A 9 -14.10 -79.91 11.18
C ILE A 9 -15.08 -78.93 11.83
N PHE A 10 -14.60 -77.69 12.05
CA PHE A 10 -15.44 -76.49 11.76
C PHE A 10 -14.55 -75.30 11.32
N ARG A 11 -14.69 -75.05 10.04
CA ARG A 11 -14.14 -73.84 9.41
C ARG A 11 -14.98 -72.63 9.91
N PHE A 12 -14.38 -71.73 10.62
CA PHE A 12 -14.94 -70.40 10.76
C PHE A 12 -13.97 -69.36 10.12
N ALA A 13 -14.37 -68.94 8.94
CA ALA A 13 -13.76 -67.81 8.27
C ALA A 13 -14.18 -66.55 9.00
N SER A 14 -13.31 -65.93 9.81
CA SER A 14 -13.51 -64.64 10.38
C SER A 14 -12.97 -63.60 9.41
N ARG A 15 -13.90 -62.95 8.72
CA ARG A 15 -13.64 -61.74 7.90
C ARG A 15 -13.36 -60.58 8.86
N CYS A 16 -12.08 -60.26 9.05
CA CYS A 16 -11.70 -58.96 9.65
C CYS A 16 -11.95 -57.85 8.65
N ALA A 17 -13.11 -57.18 8.77
CA ALA A 17 -13.39 -55.92 8.12
C ALA A 17 -12.53 -54.86 8.83
N GLY A 18 -11.38 -54.53 8.24
CA GLY A 18 -10.57 -53.38 8.66
C GLY A 18 -11.29 -52.07 8.33
N ILE A 19 -11.93 -51.49 9.35
CA ILE A 19 -12.45 -50.13 9.26
C ILE A 19 -11.23 -49.20 9.31
N GLY A 20 -10.78 -48.73 8.12
CA GLY A 20 -9.78 -47.68 8.00
C GLY A 20 -10.39 -46.37 8.52
N PHE A 21 -10.01 -45.99 9.74
CA PHE A 21 -10.34 -44.70 10.31
C PHE A 21 -9.47 -43.63 9.60
N LEU A 22 -10.04 -43.02 8.55
CA LEU A 22 -9.42 -41.88 7.88
C LEU A 22 -9.43 -40.71 8.87
N MET A 23 -8.31 -40.47 9.55
CA MET A 23 -8.10 -39.24 10.31
C MET A 23 -8.01 -38.06 9.32
N ILE A 24 -9.13 -37.37 9.13
CA ILE A 24 -9.17 -36.07 8.49
C ILE A 24 -8.58 -35.08 9.49
N TRP A 25 -7.28 -34.78 9.35
CA TRP A 25 -6.68 -33.66 10.05
C TRP A 25 -7.28 -32.37 9.45
N PRO A 26 -7.92 -31.53 10.28
CA PRO A 26 -8.30 -30.21 9.79
C PRO A 26 -7.01 -29.46 9.46
N VAL A 27 -6.80 -29.17 8.18
CA VAL A 27 -5.80 -28.22 7.74
C VAL A 27 -6.33 -26.86 8.22
N ILE A 28 -5.87 -26.41 9.39
CA ILE A 28 -6.09 -25.05 9.84
C ILE A 28 -5.28 -24.18 8.87
N SER A 29 -5.95 -23.71 7.83
CA SER A 29 -5.43 -22.65 6.99
C SER A 29 -5.27 -21.42 7.90
N GLN A 30 -4.07 -21.18 8.39
CA GLN A 30 -3.70 -19.89 8.95
C GLN A 30 -3.68 -18.94 7.76
N ALA A 31 -4.81 -18.28 7.52
CA ALA A 31 -4.81 -17.07 6.74
C ALA A 31 -3.88 -16.12 7.49
N ALA A 32 -2.68 -15.90 6.98
CA ALA A 32 -1.76 -14.93 7.56
C ALA A 32 -2.50 -13.59 7.59
N ASP A 33 -2.74 -13.08 8.79
CA ASP A 33 -3.43 -11.80 8.97
C ASP A 33 -2.72 -10.75 8.14
N TRP A 34 -3.48 -10.13 7.22
CA TRP A 34 -2.98 -9.05 6.40
C TRP A 34 -2.52 -7.89 7.29
N ASN A 35 -1.25 -7.52 7.17
CA ASN A 35 -0.65 -6.51 8.02
C ASN A 35 0.22 -5.53 7.25
N ILE A 36 0.67 -4.47 7.92
CA ILE A 36 1.50 -3.40 7.32
C ILE A 36 2.78 -3.97 6.70
N GLU A 37 3.43 -4.93 7.34
CA GLU A 37 4.65 -5.53 6.82
C GLU A 37 4.42 -6.28 5.50
N GLN A 38 3.29 -6.99 5.37
CA GLN A 38 2.92 -7.68 4.14
C GLN A 38 2.59 -6.67 3.03
N LEU A 39 1.86 -5.59 3.35
CA LEU A 39 1.60 -4.50 2.41
C LEU A 39 2.91 -3.90 1.92
N MET A 40 3.81 -3.52 2.82
CA MET A 40 5.09 -2.89 2.47
C MET A 40 5.97 -3.82 1.63
N ARG A 41 6.01 -5.13 1.94
CA ARG A 41 6.70 -6.10 1.10
C ARG A 41 6.13 -6.19 -0.31
N GLY A 42 4.81 -6.10 -0.46
CA GLY A 42 4.15 -6.07 -1.76
C GLY A 42 4.54 -4.83 -2.55
N LEU A 43 4.38 -3.65 -1.95
CA LEU A 43 4.72 -2.36 -2.58
C LEU A 43 6.20 -2.29 -2.99
N ALA A 44 7.12 -2.84 -2.18
CA ALA A 44 8.55 -2.87 -2.46
C ALA A 44 8.93 -3.65 -3.74
N GLN A 45 8.05 -4.50 -4.27
CA GLN A 45 8.29 -5.20 -5.54
C GLN A 45 8.19 -4.26 -6.75
N THR A 46 7.46 -3.15 -6.60
CA THR A 46 7.29 -2.17 -7.67
C THR A 46 8.47 -1.20 -7.70
N ARG A 47 9.38 -1.40 -8.67
CA ARG A 47 10.59 -0.57 -8.81
C ARG A 47 10.37 0.69 -9.63
N SER A 48 9.35 0.71 -10.46
CA SER A 48 8.98 1.86 -11.27
C SER A 48 7.51 1.82 -11.60
N GLY A 49 6.92 2.99 -11.81
CA GLY A 49 5.51 3.13 -12.16
C GLY A 49 5.27 4.35 -13.02
N HIS A 50 4.28 4.23 -13.91
CA HIS A 50 3.71 5.32 -14.69
C HIS A 50 2.19 5.23 -14.59
N ALA A 51 1.56 6.34 -14.22
CA ALA A 51 0.13 6.41 -14.00
C ALA A 51 -0.43 7.77 -14.43
N SER A 52 -1.71 7.82 -14.78
CA SER A 52 -2.44 9.08 -14.86
C SER A 52 -3.05 9.43 -13.51
N PHE A 53 -3.33 10.70 -13.30
CA PHE A 53 -4.07 11.16 -12.14
C PHE A 53 -5.14 12.19 -12.46
N ILE A 54 -6.16 12.20 -11.60
CA ILE A 54 -7.14 13.29 -11.47
C ILE A 54 -7.07 13.73 -10.01
N GLU A 55 -6.79 14.99 -9.75
CA GLU A 55 -6.72 15.55 -8.41
C GLU A 55 -7.76 16.65 -8.23
N LYS A 56 -8.51 16.59 -7.11
CA LYS A 56 -9.44 17.62 -6.65
C LYS A 56 -8.91 18.21 -5.36
N LYS A 57 -8.60 19.52 -5.40
CA LYS A 57 -8.20 20.28 -4.22
C LYS A 57 -9.38 21.10 -3.72
N PHE A 58 -9.76 20.85 -2.49
CA PHE A 58 -10.76 21.63 -1.77
C PHE A 58 -10.03 22.66 -0.92
N ILE A 59 -10.12 23.92 -1.33
CA ILE A 59 -9.50 25.03 -0.63
C ILE A 59 -10.58 25.72 0.18
N ALA A 60 -10.39 25.86 1.49
CA ALA A 60 -11.42 26.29 2.45
C ALA A 60 -12.11 27.63 2.10
N ILE A 61 -11.39 28.51 1.40
CA ILE A 61 -11.92 29.82 0.98
C ILE A 61 -12.59 29.80 -0.40
N LEU A 62 -12.64 28.66 -1.09
CA LEU A 62 -13.23 28.55 -2.43
C LEU A 62 -14.51 27.71 -2.38
N ASP A 63 -15.53 28.15 -3.11
CA ASP A 63 -16.82 27.43 -3.21
C ASP A 63 -16.74 26.13 -4.04
N LYS A 64 -15.72 26.02 -4.90
CA LYS A 64 -15.57 24.88 -5.80
C LYS A 64 -14.15 24.34 -5.74
N PRO A 65 -13.97 23.00 -5.86
CA PRO A 65 -12.66 22.41 -5.90
C PRO A 65 -11.89 22.82 -7.16
N VAL A 66 -10.58 22.95 -7.03
CA VAL A 66 -9.67 23.09 -8.15
C VAL A 66 -9.31 21.71 -8.67
N GLU A 67 -9.62 21.44 -9.92
CA GLU A 67 -9.31 20.16 -10.55
C GLU A 67 -8.02 20.25 -11.38
N SER A 68 -7.21 19.22 -11.31
CA SER A 68 -6.02 19.07 -12.15
C SER A 68 -5.88 17.61 -12.62
N THR A 69 -5.28 17.45 -13.80
CA THR A 69 -5.01 16.13 -14.38
C THR A 69 -3.60 16.07 -14.91
N GLY A 70 -3.04 14.86 -14.98
CA GLY A 70 -1.70 14.68 -15.51
C GLY A 70 -1.17 13.27 -15.31
N GLU A 71 0.13 13.18 -15.18
CA GLU A 71 0.86 11.93 -15.11
C GLU A 71 1.78 11.90 -13.88
N LEU A 72 1.94 10.69 -13.34
CA LEU A 72 2.83 10.39 -12.22
C LEU A 72 3.86 9.38 -12.68
N TYR A 73 5.10 9.62 -12.28
CA TYR A 73 6.20 8.69 -12.50
C TYR A 73 6.88 8.41 -11.17
N PHE A 74 7.19 7.16 -10.93
CA PHE A 74 7.96 6.69 -9.80
C PHE A 74 9.13 5.85 -10.27
N SER A 75 10.27 6.03 -9.67
CA SER A 75 11.44 5.17 -9.84
C SER A 75 12.15 5.02 -8.50
N ALA A 76 12.14 3.80 -8.00
CA ALA A 76 12.77 3.49 -6.72
C ALA A 76 14.29 3.79 -6.74
N PRO A 77 14.86 4.19 -5.63
CA PRO A 77 14.19 4.29 -4.32
C PRO A 77 13.51 5.65 -4.07
N ASP A 78 13.85 6.71 -4.79
CA ASP A 78 13.63 8.07 -4.29
C ASP A 78 13.23 9.11 -5.35
N ARG A 79 12.99 8.68 -6.60
CA ARG A 79 12.55 9.60 -7.65
C ARG A 79 11.04 9.56 -7.80
N LEU A 80 10.42 10.73 -7.65
CA LEU A 80 9.01 10.98 -7.95
C LEU A 80 8.91 12.12 -8.97
N GLU A 81 7.99 12.00 -9.93
CA GLU A 81 7.63 13.09 -10.82
C GLU A 81 6.11 13.18 -10.92
N LYS A 82 5.59 14.40 -10.70
CA LYS A 82 4.20 14.75 -10.96
C LYS A 82 4.19 15.77 -12.09
N ARG A 83 3.64 15.37 -13.23
CA ARG A 83 3.49 16.23 -14.41
C ARG A 83 2.03 16.60 -14.57
N THR A 84 1.65 17.79 -14.11
CA THR A 84 0.32 18.35 -14.33
C THR A 84 0.19 18.82 -15.78
N LEU A 85 -0.87 18.38 -16.46
CA LEU A 85 -1.16 18.75 -17.84
C LEU A 85 -2.26 19.82 -17.90
N LYS A 86 -3.28 19.72 -17.04
CA LYS A 86 -4.40 20.64 -16.94
C LYS A 86 -4.61 21.07 -15.49
N PRO A 87 -5.07 22.30 -15.21
CA PRO A 87 -5.43 23.37 -16.13
C PRO A 87 -4.21 24.11 -16.71
N LYS A 88 -3.08 24.10 -15.99
CA LYS A 88 -1.82 24.74 -16.42
C LYS A 88 -0.69 23.73 -16.30
N PRO A 89 0.16 23.58 -17.33
CA PRO A 89 1.30 22.69 -17.26
C PRO A 89 2.27 23.07 -16.12
N GLU A 90 2.61 22.05 -15.33
CA GLU A 90 3.58 22.14 -14.23
C GLU A 90 4.28 20.79 -14.09
N SER A 91 5.57 20.79 -13.86
CA SER A 91 6.33 19.60 -13.50
C SER A 91 6.94 19.78 -12.12
N MET A 92 6.74 18.78 -11.26
CA MET A 92 7.36 18.66 -9.94
C MET A 92 8.17 17.37 -9.92
N ILE A 93 9.48 17.48 -9.71
CA ILE A 93 10.39 16.33 -9.68
C ILE A 93 11.11 16.33 -8.35
N VAL A 94 10.95 15.24 -7.61
CA VAL A 94 11.77 14.91 -6.45
C VAL A 94 12.82 13.92 -6.89
N ASN A 95 14.07 14.19 -6.58
CA ASN A 95 15.19 13.30 -6.82
C ASN A 95 16.15 13.38 -5.63
N GLY A 96 16.23 12.32 -4.84
CA GLY A 96 16.94 12.35 -3.58
C GLY A 96 16.44 13.45 -2.64
N GLY A 97 17.33 14.34 -2.25
CA GLY A 97 17.05 15.48 -1.36
C GLY A 97 16.59 16.77 -2.04
N GLU A 98 16.41 16.78 -3.36
CA GLU A 98 16.03 17.99 -4.12
C GLU A 98 14.62 17.88 -4.70
N LEU A 99 13.84 18.93 -4.54
CA LEU A 99 12.58 19.17 -5.26
C LEU A 99 12.79 20.25 -6.31
N SER A 100 12.56 19.92 -7.58
CA SER A 100 12.53 20.85 -8.70
C SER A 100 11.10 21.09 -9.15
N ILE A 101 10.72 22.36 -9.34
CA ILE A 101 9.38 22.76 -9.81
C ILE A 101 9.56 23.60 -11.06
N GLU A 102 8.91 23.23 -12.16
CA GLU A 102 8.89 23.97 -13.40
C GLU A 102 7.44 24.40 -13.73
N ARG A 103 7.21 25.68 -13.81
CA ARG A 103 5.92 26.27 -14.17
C ARG A 103 6.12 27.35 -15.25
N GLY A 104 5.79 27.02 -16.48
CA GLY A 104 6.04 27.89 -17.64
C GLY A 104 7.54 28.15 -17.80
N ARG A 105 7.94 29.42 -17.68
CA ARG A 105 9.36 29.83 -17.76
C ARG A 105 10.08 29.84 -16.41
N HIS A 106 9.38 29.60 -15.32
CA HIS A 106 9.94 29.67 -13.98
C HIS A 106 10.37 28.28 -13.52
N LYS A 107 11.59 28.21 -13.00
CA LYS A 107 12.19 27.01 -12.41
C LYS A 107 12.62 27.33 -10.99
N TYR A 108 12.18 26.51 -10.05
CA TYR A 108 12.52 26.58 -8.63
C TYR A 108 13.20 25.30 -8.22
N ARG A 109 14.19 25.40 -7.35
CA ARG A 109 14.84 24.24 -6.73
C ARG A 109 14.85 24.46 -5.22
N VAL A 110 14.47 23.42 -4.51
CA VAL A 110 14.33 23.41 -3.06
C VAL A 110 15.08 22.23 -2.51
N GLN A 111 15.98 22.49 -1.57
CA GLN A 111 16.63 21.42 -0.82
C GLN A 111 15.71 21.01 0.32
N LEU A 112 15.26 19.76 0.31
CA LEU A 112 14.26 19.24 1.25
C LEU A 112 14.71 19.34 2.70
N GLN A 113 16.02 19.21 2.97
CA GLN A 113 16.59 19.36 4.31
C GLN A 113 16.31 20.72 4.96
N SER A 114 16.04 21.77 4.15
CA SER A 114 15.71 23.12 4.66
C SER A 114 14.23 23.28 4.97
N TYR A 115 13.39 22.28 4.66
CA TYR A 115 11.94 22.28 4.84
C TYR A 115 11.47 20.93 5.40
N PRO A 116 11.70 20.67 6.70
CA PRO A 116 11.44 19.36 7.30
C PRO A 116 10.02 18.84 7.11
N GLU A 117 9.01 19.73 7.18
CA GLU A 117 7.60 19.35 7.02
C GLU A 117 7.32 18.92 5.58
N LEU A 118 7.88 19.61 4.58
CA LEU A 118 7.79 19.23 3.18
C LEU A 118 8.54 17.93 2.91
N ALA A 119 9.72 17.77 3.50
CA ALA A 119 10.50 16.53 3.41
C ALA A 119 9.71 15.34 3.95
N ALA A 120 9.15 15.45 5.15
CA ALA A 120 8.36 14.39 5.77
C ALA A 120 7.13 14.04 4.93
N PHE A 121 6.44 15.05 4.35
CA PHE A 121 5.32 14.80 3.43
C PHE A 121 5.76 14.02 2.18
N ILE A 122 6.83 14.45 1.52
CA ILE A 122 7.38 13.75 0.35
C ILE A 122 7.81 12.33 0.71
N ASP A 123 8.46 12.17 1.86
CA ASP A 123 8.92 10.87 2.36
C ASP A 123 7.75 9.92 2.67
N SER A 124 6.57 10.44 3.04
CA SER A 124 5.37 9.61 3.22
C SER A 124 4.95 8.92 1.92
N ILE A 125 5.01 9.64 0.80
CA ILE A 125 4.68 9.09 -0.52
C ILE A 125 5.79 8.14 -0.99
N ARG A 126 7.05 8.57 -0.92
CA ARG A 126 8.20 7.74 -1.33
C ARG A 126 8.28 6.45 -0.52
N GLY A 127 8.19 6.57 0.81
CA GLY A 127 8.24 5.43 1.72
C GLY A 127 7.11 4.43 1.45
N THR A 128 5.90 4.92 1.18
CA THR A 128 4.78 4.05 0.81
C THR A 128 5.06 3.32 -0.50
N LEU A 129 5.44 4.04 -1.56
CA LEU A 129 5.69 3.44 -2.88
C LEU A 129 6.91 2.51 -2.89
N ALA A 130 7.93 2.80 -2.08
CA ALA A 130 9.12 1.96 -1.92
C ALA A 130 8.92 0.80 -0.93
N GLY A 131 7.79 0.76 -0.20
CA GLY A 131 7.53 -0.23 0.84
C GLY A 131 8.46 -0.09 2.06
N ASP A 132 8.95 1.12 2.33
CA ASP A 132 9.85 1.41 3.46
C ASP A 132 9.06 1.80 4.71
N GLN A 133 8.55 0.77 5.41
CA GLN A 133 7.82 0.94 6.67
C GLN A 133 8.61 1.76 7.69
N LYS A 134 9.91 1.47 7.84
CA LYS A 134 10.76 2.13 8.84
C LYS A 134 10.92 3.62 8.55
N ALA A 135 10.98 4.01 7.27
CA ALA A 135 11.00 5.41 6.90
C ALA A 135 9.70 6.12 7.28
N LEU A 136 8.55 5.47 7.05
CA LEU A 136 7.24 6.01 7.41
C LEU A 136 7.07 6.17 8.92
N GLU A 137 7.44 5.16 9.70
CA GLU A 137 7.29 5.15 11.18
C GLU A 137 8.14 6.20 11.89
N ARG A 138 9.17 6.76 11.25
CA ARG A 138 9.95 7.88 11.80
C ARG A 138 9.13 9.16 11.95
N SER A 139 8.16 9.38 11.06
CA SER A 139 7.40 10.63 10.99
C SER A 139 5.91 10.44 11.20
N TYR A 140 5.40 9.19 11.11
CA TYR A 140 3.98 8.90 11.13
C TYR A 140 3.65 7.68 11.99
N ARG A 141 2.52 7.76 12.67
CA ARG A 141 1.81 6.58 13.18
C ARG A 141 1.03 5.97 12.04
N LEU A 142 1.25 4.68 11.78
CA LEU A 142 0.59 3.94 10.73
C LEU A 142 -0.59 3.15 11.26
N SER A 143 -1.66 3.07 10.48
CA SER A 143 -2.80 2.18 10.70
C SER A 143 -3.23 1.60 9.38
N LEU A 144 -3.43 0.29 9.31
CA LEU A 144 -3.88 -0.45 8.12
C LEU A 144 -5.26 -1.05 8.38
N ASP A 145 -6.15 -0.88 7.43
CA ASP A 145 -7.47 -1.49 7.39
C ASP A 145 -7.69 -2.21 6.05
N GLY A 146 -8.51 -3.27 6.07
CA GLY A 146 -8.83 -4.05 4.88
C GLY A 146 -7.90 -5.26 4.66
N GLY A 147 -7.73 -5.67 3.41
CA GLY A 147 -6.95 -6.84 3.00
C GLY A 147 -6.21 -6.59 1.69
N ALA A 148 -5.52 -7.61 1.16
CA ALA A 148 -4.70 -7.49 -0.04
C ALA A 148 -5.46 -6.90 -1.24
N GLU A 149 -6.69 -7.33 -1.47
CA GLU A 149 -7.48 -6.89 -2.62
C GLU A 149 -7.94 -5.42 -2.50
N ARG A 150 -8.10 -4.94 -1.26
CA ARG A 150 -8.46 -3.55 -0.98
C ARG A 150 -7.98 -3.18 0.40
N TRP A 151 -7.06 -2.23 0.49
CA TRP A 151 -6.48 -1.77 1.73
C TRP A 151 -6.52 -0.25 1.84
N THR A 152 -6.52 0.22 3.07
CA THR A 152 -6.41 1.63 3.44
C THR A 152 -5.28 1.79 4.44
N LEU A 153 -4.25 2.54 4.07
CA LEU A 153 -3.16 2.93 4.95
C LEU A 153 -3.40 4.38 5.41
N LEU A 154 -3.51 4.56 6.71
CA LEU A 154 -3.65 5.88 7.33
C LEU A 154 -2.31 6.26 7.98
N LEU A 155 -1.86 7.47 7.68
CA LEU A 155 -0.66 8.07 8.25
C LEU A 155 -1.05 9.29 9.08
N LEU A 156 -0.74 9.26 10.37
CA LEU A 156 -0.94 10.38 11.31
C LEU A 156 0.41 10.93 11.71
N PRO A 157 0.71 12.22 11.45
CA PRO A 157 1.97 12.82 11.82
C PRO A 157 2.25 12.69 13.32
N LEU A 158 3.51 12.39 13.70
CA LEU A 158 3.96 12.30 15.10
C LEU A 158 4.42 13.65 15.64
N ASP A 159 5.07 14.45 14.79
CA ASP A 159 5.65 15.74 15.15
C ASP A 159 4.59 16.86 15.15
N GLU A 160 4.59 17.73 16.17
CA GLU A 160 3.60 18.82 16.32
C GLU A 160 3.64 19.85 15.17
N LYS A 161 4.84 20.17 14.67
CA LYS A 161 4.96 21.11 13.54
C LYS A 161 4.33 20.54 12.27
N MET A 162 4.57 19.23 12.05
CA MET A 162 3.94 18.51 10.96
C MET A 162 2.42 18.44 11.11
N GLN A 163 1.90 18.25 12.33
CA GLN A 163 0.46 18.28 12.63
C GLN A 163 -0.15 19.66 12.39
N GLY A 164 0.63 20.72 12.54
CA GLY A 164 0.26 22.09 12.17
C GLY A 164 0.13 22.33 10.65
N VAL A 165 0.62 21.39 9.82
CA VAL A 165 0.52 21.45 8.36
C VAL A 165 -0.43 20.38 7.81
N ILE A 166 -0.27 19.13 8.25
CA ILE A 166 -1.03 17.98 7.78
C ILE A 166 -1.70 17.29 8.97
N LYS A 167 -3.02 17.10 8.91
CA LYS A 167 -3.77 16.34 9.90
C LYS A 167 -3.65 14.84 9.69
N LYS A 168 -3.80 14.41 8.44
CA LYS A 168 -3.70 12.99 8.07
C LYS A 168 -3.46 12.82 6.57
N ILE A 169 -2.86 11.70 6.23
CA ILE A 169 -2.77 11.21 4.85
C ILE A 169 -3.45 9.85 4.83
N ARG A 170 -4.37 9.64 3.89
CA ARG A 170 -5.02 8.36 3.64
C ARG A 170 -4.63 7.86 2.26
N ILE A 171 -4.09 6.67 2.19
CA ILE A 171 -3.70 6.02 0.94
C ILE A 171 -4.54 4.75 0.80
N VAL A 172 -5.25 4.64 -0.32
CA VAL A 172 -6.05 3.45 -0.64
C VAL A 172 -5.42 2.74 -1.82
N GLY A 173 -5.40 1.43 -1.77
CA GLY A 173 -4.85 0.63 -2.86
C GLY A 173 -5.48 -0.74 -3.01
N THR A 174 -4.99 -1.46 -4.01
CA THR A 174 -5.37 -2.83 -4.35
C THR A 174 -4.11 -3.61 -4.67
N ASN A 175 -3.89 -4.76 -4.02
CA ASN A 175 -2.65 -5.54 -4.14
C ASN A 175 -1.42 -4.65 -3.87
N ASP A 176 -0.51 -4.54 -4.81
CA ASP A 176 0.71 -3.72 -4.77
C ASP A 176 0.56 -2.34 -5.43
N TYR A 177 -0.68 -1.87 -5.63
CA TYR A 177 -0.95 -0.66 -6.39
C TYR A 177 -1.75 0.37 -5.61
N VAL A 178 -1.25 1.62 -5.54
CA VAL A 178 -1.94 2.78 -4.96
C VAL A 178 -3.01 3.29 -5.93
N ARG A 179 -4.25 3.42 -5.45
CA ARG A 179 -5.40 3.87 -6.21
C ARG A 179 -5.80 5.30 -5.91
N SER A 180 -5.61 5.73 -4.67
CA SER A 180 -5.88 7.12 -4.32
C SER A 180 -5.04 7.57 -3.14
N ILE A 181 -4.80 8.88 -3.10
CA ILE A 181 -4.15 9.58 -1.99
C ILE A 181 -5.04 10.73 -1.59
N GLU A 182 -5.46 10.76 -0.33
CA GLU A 182 -6.20 11.86 0.28
C GLU A 182 -5.33 12.53 1.33
N ILE A 183 -5.23 13.85 1.29
CA ILE A 183 -4.46 14.65 2.23
C ILE A 183 -5.42 15.64 2.87
N ASN A 184 -5.46 15.66 4.20
CA ASN A 184 -6.19 16.66 4.96
C ASN A 184 -5.20 17.57 5.67
N GLN A 185 -5.24 18.86 5.39
CA GLN A 185 -4.36 19.86 5.96
C GLN A 185 -4.95 20.48 7.23
N ALA A 186 -4.09 21.12 8.01
CA ALA A 186 -4.49 21.71 9.28
C ALA A 186 -5.33 22.98 9.12
N ASP A 187 -5.14 23.71 8.00
CA ASP A 187 -5.87 24.93 7.65
C ASP A 187 -7.30 24.68 7.10
N GLY A 188 -7.68 23.41 6.96
CA GLY A 188 -8.98 23.01 6.44
C GLY A 188 -8.97 22.66 4.95
N ASP A 189 -7.87 22.88 4.26
CA ASP A 189 -7.70 22.43 2.89
C ASP A 189 -7.59 20.90 2.82
N SER A 190 -7.99 20.35 1.69
CA SER A 190 -7.79 18.93 1.42
C SER A 190 -7.56 18.66 -0.06
N SER A 191 -6.93 17.53 -0.37
CA SER A 191 -6.83 17.06 -1.75
C SER A 191 -7.16 15.57 -1.82
N LEU A 192 -7.83 15.18 -2.89
CA LEU A 192 -8.07 13.80 -3.27
C LEU A 192 -7.51 13.57 -4.67
N MET A 193 -6.52 12.70 -4.77
CA MET A 193 -5.93 12.26 -6.02
C MET A 193 -6.37 10.84 -6.31
N ILE A 194 -7.00 10.62 -7.46
CA ILE A 194 -7.30 9.29 -8.00
C ILE A 194 -6.21 8.93 -9.01
N ILE A 195 -5.71 7.71 -8.93
CA ILE A 195 -4.55 7.23 -9.69
C ILE A 195 -4.96 6.01 -10.51
N GLU A 196 -4.72 6.07 -11.81
CA GLU A 196 -4.99 4.99 -12.74
C GLU A 196 -3.70 4.53 -13.43
N LYS A 197 -3.40 3.24 -13.31
CA LYS A 197 -2.22 2.65 -13.93
C LYS A 197 -2.35 2.76 -15.45
N LEU A 198 -1.35 3.35 -16.09
CA LEU A 198 -1.26 3.30 -17.55
C LEU A 198 -0.69 1.95 -17.97
N ALA A 199 -1.33 1.33 -18.97
CA ALA A 199 -0.78 0.12 -19.55
C ALA A 199 0.60 0.42 -20.13
N THR A 200 1.59 -0.38 -19.77
CA THR A 200 2.91 -0.33 -20.43
C THR A 200 2.71 -0.81 -21.86
N GLN A 201 2.95 0.08 -22.81
CA GLN A 201 3.01 -0.28 -24.23
C GLN A 201 4.26 -1.07 -24.52
#